data_3171dc87120f9ea458a524b1c97a94f7
#
_entry.id   3171dc87120f9ea458a524b1c97a94f7
#
_cell.length_a   1.000
_cell.length_b   1.000
_cell.length_c   1.000
_cell.angle_alpha   90.00
_cell.angle_beta   90.00
_cell.angle_gamma   90.00
#
_symmetry.space_group_name_H-M   'P 1'
#
loop_
_entity.id
_entity.type
_entity.pdbx_description
1 polymer ?
#
loop_
_entity_poly.entity_id
_entity_poly.type
_entity_poly.pdbx_seq_one_letter_code
_entity_poly.pdbx_strand_id
1 'polypeptide(L)'
;GELSMVFNFHHLKVDFMGNEKWVLVPADFGKLKQILFDWQTQMSEHHAWNAVFWCNHDQPRVVSRFGSEDKYWKESAKMLGTVIHMLRGTPYIYQGEELGMTNAGFTDISQYRDVESINHFRILQEKG
;
A
#
# COMPACT_ATOMS: atom_id res chain seq x y z
N GLY A 1 4.05 24.61 -12.54
CA GLY A 1 2.99 23.68 -12.25
C GLY A 1 2.05 24.23 -11.19
N GLU A 2 0.82 23.76 -11.19
CA GLU A 2 -0.21 24.21 -10.24
C GLU A 2 -0.06 23.52 -8.87
N LEU A 3 0.56 22.32 -8.84
CA LEU A 3 0.78 21.56 -7.62
C LEU A 3 2.28 21.29 -7.42
N SER A 4 2.74 21.48 -6.19
CA SER A 4 4.14 21.24 -5.81
C SER A 4 4.42 19.80 -5.43
N MET A 5 3.38 19.04 -5.00
CA MET A 5 3.48 17.68 -4.54
C MET A 5 2.20 16.91 -4.87
N VAL A 6 2.35 15.62 -5.19
CA VAL A 6 1.23 14.72 -5.49
C VAL A 6 1.41 13.35 -4.82
N PHE A 7 0.27 12.72 -4.51
CA PHE A 7 0.21 11.31 -4.14
C PHE A 7 0.10 10.43 -5.38
N ASN A 8 0.85 9.37 -5.42
CA ASN A 8 0.78 8.33 -6.45
C ASN A 8 0.45 6.99 -5.82
N PHE A 9 -0.50 6.26 -6.39
CA PHE A 9 -0.99 4.97 -5.90
C PHE A 9 -0.54 3.78 -6.75
N HIS A 10 0.24 3.97 -7.81
CA HIS A 10 0.63 2.89 -8.72
C HIS A 10 1.44 1.78 -8.04
N HIS A 11 2.29 2.15 -7.08
CA HIS A 11 3.09 1.20 -6.30
C HIS A 11 2.25 0.27 -5.42
N LEU A 12 1.00 0.63 -5.12
CA LEU A 12 0.07 -0.18 -4.35
C LEU A 12 -0.77 -1.15 -5.19
N LYS A 13 -0.50 -1.26 -6.49
CA LYS A 13 -1.24 -2.14 -7.41
C LYS A 13 -0.43 -3.33 -7.91
N VAL A 14 0.73 -3.58 -7.32
CA VAL A 14 1.67 -4.62 -7.77
C VAL A 14 1.27 -6.03 -7.37
N ASP A 15 0.25 -6.17 -6.55
CA ASP A 15 -0.38 -7.42 -6.13
C ASP A 15 -1.82 -7.57 -6.64
N PHE A 16 -2.25 -6.73 -7.59
CA PHE A 16 -3.56 -6.83 -8.21
C PHE A 16 -3.46 -7.53 -9.56
N MET A 17 -4.42 -8.39 -9.87
CA MET A 17 -4.58 -8.92 -11.22
C MET A 17 -5.16 -7.82 -12.13
N GLY A 18 -4.34 -7.30 -13.04
CA GLY A 18 -4.72 -6.13 -13.85
C GLY A 18 -4.92 -4.90 -12.97
N ASN A 19 -6.14 -4.38 -12.91
CA ASN A 19 -6.54 -3.29 -12.03
C ASN A 19 -7.62 -3.72 -11.02
N GLU A 20 -7.86 -5.04 -10.90
CA GLU A 20 -8.92 -5.58 -10.06
C GLU A 20 -8.49 -5.66 -8.60
N LYS A 21 -8.88 -4.69 -7.80
CA LYS A 21 -8.54 -4.55 -6.37
C LYS A 21 -8.84 -5.83 -5.55
N TRP A 22 -9.87 -6.57 -5.94
CA TRP A 22 -10.35 -7.74 -5.21
C TRP A 22 -9.80 -9.08 -5.71
N VAL A 23 -8.95 -9.06 -6.73
CA VAL A 23 -8.28 -10.24 -7.26
C VAL A 23 -6.79 -10.10 -7.01
N LEU A 24 -6.34 -10.67 -5.88
CA LEU A 24 -4.96 -10.58 -5.44
C LEU A 24 -4.10 -11.66 -6.08
N VAL A 25 -2.89 -11.29 -6.44
CA VAL A 25 -1.81 -12.16 -6.90
C VAL A 25 -0.57 -11.91 -6.05
N PRO A 26 0.45 -12.79 -6.08
CA PRO A 26 1.71 -12.51 -5.43
C PRO A 26 2.30 -11.18 -5.89
N ALA A 27 2.75 -10.35 -4.95
CA ALA A 27 3.28 -9.02 -5.25
C ALA A 27 4.51 -9.11 -6.17
N ASP A 28 4.48 -8.33 -7.24
CA ASP A 28 5.62 -8.17 -8.16
C ASP A 28 6.57 -7.08 -7.62
N PHE A 29 7.57 -7.50 -6.84
CA PHE A 29 8.57 -6.59 -6.28
C PHE A 29 9.50 -6.00 -7.34
N GLY A 30 9.70 -6.64 -8.48
CA GLY A 30 10.43 -6.08 -9.62
C GLY A 30 9.68 -4.87 -10.19
N LYS A 31 8.38 -5.02 -10.42
CA LYS A 31 7.49 -3.94 -10.85
C LYS A 31 7.39 -2.83 -9.79
N LEU A 32 7.29 -3.18 -8.52
CA LEU A 32 7.30 -2.20 -7.42
C LEU A 32 8.54 -1.32 -7.46
N LYS A 33 9.72 -1.94 -7.55
CA LYS A 33 11.00 -1.23 -7.66
C LYS A 33 11.01 -0.29 -8.87
N GLN A 34 10.56 -0.77 -10.03
CA GLN A 34 10.53 0.03 -11.25
C GLN A 34 9.62 1.24 -11.11
N ILE A 35 8.41 1.06 -10.59
CA ILE A 35 7.45 2.16 -10.37
C ILE A 35 8.04 3.22 -9.42
N LEU A 36 8.62 2.81 -8.31
CA LEU A 36 9.23 3.74 -7.36
C LEU A 36 10.38 4.50 -8.01
N PHE A 37 11.22 3.83 -8.79
CA PHE A 37 12.34 4.46 -9.49
C PHE A 37 11.88 5.45 -10.56
N ASP A 38 10.91 5.07 -11.38
CA ASP A 38 10.36 5.94 -12.44
C ASP A 38 9.76 7.22 -11.86
N TRP A 39 8.99 7.11 -10.78
CA TRP A 39 8.43 8.28 -10.09
C TRP A 39 9.52 9.16 -9.46
N GLN A 40 10.56 8.57 -8.86
CA GLN A 40 11.69 9.33 -8.32
C GLN A 40 12.39 10.14 -9.43
N THR A 41 12.63 9.51 -10.57
CA THR A 41 13.31 10.11 -11.72
C THR A 41 12.48 11.22 -12.34
N GLN A 42 11.24 10.93 -12.75
CA GLN A 42 10.36 11.88 -13.43
C GLN A 42 10.05 13.10 -12.57
N MET A 43 9.74 12.89 -11.28
CA MET A 43 9.47 14.01 -10.38
C MET A 43 10.72 14.88 -10.17
N SER A 44 11.91 14.28 -10.18
CA SER A 44 13.16 15.03 -10.10
C SER A 44 13.42 15.87 -11.36
N GLU A 45 13.22 15.29 -12.54
CA GLU A 45 13.40 15.96 -13.83
C GLU A 45 12.46 17.14 -14.00
N HIS A 46 11.24 17.05 -13.49
CA HIS A 46 10.24 18.11 -13.55
C HIS A 46 10.23 19.04 -12.34
N HIS A 47 11.25 18.99 -11.48
CA HIS A 47 11.36 19.81 -10.25
C HIS A 47 10.14 19.70 -9.33
N ALA A 48 9.45 18.55 -9.37
CA ALA A 48 8.29 18.25 -8.54
C ALA A 48 8.69 17.42 -7.31
N TRP A 49 7.75 17.25 -6.37
CA TRP A 49 7.99 16.55 -5.11
C TRP A 49 7.00 15.42 -4.89
N ASN A 50 7.47 14.28 -4.40
CA ASN A 50 6.64 13.12 -4.10
C ASN A 50 6.05 13.21 -2.68
N ALA A 51 4.76 12.89 -2.53
CA ALA A 51 4.21 12.38 -1.30
C ALA A 51 4.40 10.86 -1.30
N VAL A 52 5.30 10.35 -0.46
CA VAL A 52 5.64 8.92 -0.41
C VAL A 52 4.96 8.25 0.79
N PHE A 53 4.35 7.09 0.60
CA PHE A 53 3.58 6.40 1.64
C PHE A 53 3.40 4.92 1.30
N TRP A 54 3.11 4.11 2.33
CA TRP A 54 2.70 2.71 2.17
C TRP A 54 1.24 2.47 2.47
N CYS A 55 0.72 3.13 3.51
CA CYS A 55 -0.63 2.91 4.01
C CYS A 55 -1.45 4.19 4.05
N ASN A 56 -2.76 4.02 4.05
CA ASN A 56 -3.75 5.00 4.42
C ASN A 56 -5.02 4.26 4.92
N HIS A 57 -6.10 4.99 5.18
CA HIS A 57 -7.37 4.43 5.64
C HIS A 57 -8.07 3.48 4.64
N ASP A 58 -7.68 3.53 3.35
CA ASP A 58 -8.26 2.70 2.27
C ASP A 58 -7.38 1.50 1.89
N GLN A 59 -6.22 1.33 2.55
CA GLN A 59 -5.25 0.30 2.20
C GLN A 59 -5.00 -0.68 3.34
N PRO A 60 -4.74 -1.96 3.04
CA PRO A 60 -4.26 -2.90 4.05
C PRO A 60 -2.97 -2.41 4.71
N ARG A 61 -2.70 -2.86 5.92
CA ARG A 61 -1.43 -2.58 6.61
C ARG A 61 -0.27 -3.13 5.80
N VAL A 62 0.76 -2.31 5.60
CA VAL A 62 1.87 -2.63 4.70
C VAL A 62 2.65 -3.87 5.12
N VAL A 63 2.81 -4.11 6.43
CA VAL A 63 3.51 -5.30 6.93
C VAL A 63 2.75 -6.58 6.56
N SER A 64 1.42 -6.56 6.69
CA SER A 64 0.55 -7.67 6.27
C SER A 64 0.57 -7.90 4.77
N ARG A 65 0.74 -6.84 3.99
CA ARG A 65 0.64 -6.88 2.53
C ARG A 65 1.95 -7.26 1.87
N PHE A 66 3.07 -6.67 2.30
CA PHE A 66 4.38 -6.79 1.64
C PHE A 66 5.47 -7.35 2.54
N GLY A 67 5.17 -7.68 3.78
CA GLY A 67 6.09 -8.20 4.76
C GLY A 67 5.71 -9.57 5.32
N SER A 68 6.20 -9.85 6.51
CA SER A 68 5.87 -11.03 7.31
C SER A 68 5.23 -10.57 8.61
N GLU A 69 4.11 -11.18 8.99
CA GLU A 69 3.42 -10.92 10.27
C GLU A 69 3.98 -11.78 11.41
N ASP A 70 4.78 -12.79 11.07
CA ASP A 70 5.30 -13.81 11.99
C ASP A 70 6.75 -13.52 12.40
N LYS A 71 7.61 -14.50 12.16
CA LYS A 71 9.01 -14.54 12.58
C LYS A 71 9.82 -13.30 12.17
N TYR A 72 9.52 -12.71 11.02
CA TYR A 72 10.26 -11.57 10.47
C TYR A 72 9.44 -10.26 10.51
N TRP A 73 8.44 -10.18 11.38
CA TRP A 73 7.59 -9.00 11.52
C TRP A 73 8.40 -7.71 11.76
N LYS A 74 9.30 -7.74 12.73
CA LYS A 74 10.10 -6.56 13.09
C LYS A 74 11.06 -6.13 11.98
N GLU A 75 11.68 -7.09 11.32
CA GLU A 75 12.58 -6.87 10.18
C GLU A 75 11.80 -6.32 8.98
N SER A 76 10.62 -6.86 8.71
CA SER A 76 9.71 -6.37 7.66
C SER A 76 9.29 -4.93 7.91
N ALA A 77 8.83 -4.61 9.11
CA ALA A 77 8.43 -3.25 9.47
C ALA A 77 9.59 -2.25 9.29
N LYS A 78 10.79 -2.62 9.77
CA LYS A 78 11.99 -1.78 9.61
C LYS A 78 12.41 -1.62 8.16
N MET A 79 12.39 -2.68 7.38
CA MET A 79 12.73 -2.66 5.96
C MET A 79 11.79 -1.74 5.18
N LEU A 80 10.48 -1.90 5.37
CA LEU A 80 9.45 -1.07 4.73
C LEU A 80 9.57 0.40 5.15
N GLY A 81 9.78 0.66 6.44
CA GLY A 81 10.05 2.01 6.95
C GLY A 81 11.32 2.62 6.34
N THR A 82 12.38 1.84 6.21
CA THR A 82 13.63 2.30 5.58
C THR A 82 13.40 2.69 4.12
N VAL A 83 12.70 1.85 3.34
CA VAL A 83 12.41 2.16 1.93
C VAL A 83 11.72 3.51 1.80
N ILE A 84 10.62 3.73 2.54
CA ILE A 84 9.84 4.96 2.37
C ILE A 84 10.61 6.22 2.80
N HIS A 85 11.46 6.13 3.81
CA HIS A 85 12.25 7.26 4.31
C HIS A 85 13.51 7.54 3.47
N MET A 86 13.98 6.58 2.68
CA MET A 86 15.15 6.75 1.79
C MET A 86 14.76 7.28 0.40
N LEU A 87 13.49 7.32 0.06
CA LEU A 87 13.02 7.93 -1.18
C LEU A 87 13.01 9.47 -1.08
N ARG A 88 13.31 10.14 -2.19
CA ARG A 88 13.16 11.60 -2.31
C ARG A 88 11.68 11.96 -2.30
N GLY A 89 11.22 12.62 -1.24
CA GLY A 89 9.82 13.00 -1.04
C GLY A 89 9.52 13.29 0.42
N THR A 90 8.27 13.61 0.70
CA THR A 90 7.77 13.73 2.07
C THR A 90 7.11 12.40 2.47
N PRO A 91 7.63 11.67 3.47
CA PRO A 91 7.02 10.45 3.94
C PRO A 91 5.74 10.76 4.73
N TYR A 92 4.66 10.09 4.37
CA TYR A 92 3.39 10.10 5.09
C TYR A 92 3.21 8.77 5.78
N ILE A 93 3.25 8.78 7.10
CA ILE A 93 3.15 7.58 7.93
C ILE A 93 1.72 7.49 8.48
N TYR A 94 1.01 6.43 8.10
CA TYR A 94 -0.33 6.20 8.59
C TYR A 94 -0.28 5.70 10.04
N GLN A 95 -1.20 6.16 10.88
CA GLN A 95 -1.25 5.82 12.31
C GLN A 95 -1.10 4.30 12.54
N GLY A 96 -0.18 3.91 13.40
CA GLY A 96 0.18 2.51 13.70
C GLY A 96 1.22 1.91 12.77
N GLU A 97 1.52 2.52 11.62
CA GLU A 97 2.58 2.06 10.72
C GLU A 97 3.95 2.17 11.39
N GLU A 98 4.18 3.21 12.19
CA GLU A 98 5.37 3.44 13.01
C GLU A 98 5.61 2.33 14.05
N LEU A 99 4.56 1.61 14.44
CA LEU A 99 4.62 0.47 15.35
C LEU A 99 4.71 -0.88 14.60
N GLY A 100 4.67 -0.87 13.27
CA GLY A 100 4.59 -2.08 12.47
C GLY A 100 3.24 -2.80 12.59
N MET A 101 2.15 -2.05 12.81
CA MET A 101 0.81 -2.62 12.96
C MET A 101 0.42 -3.47 11.76
N THR A 102 -0.19 -4.63 12.04
CA THR A 102 -0.72 -5.58 11.04
C THR A 102 -2.24 -5.40 10.86
N ASN A 103 -2.82 -6.10 9.89
CA ASN A 103 -4.25 -6.12 9.69
C ASN A 103 -4.97 -6.67 10.94
N ALA A 104 -6.23 -6.27 11.14
CA ALA A 104 -7.00 -6.61 12.34
C ALA A 104 -7.38 -8.11 12.47
N GLY A 105 -7.16 -8.92 11.43
CA GLY A 105 -7.47 -10.35 11.45
C GLY A 105 -8.97 -10.66 11.59
N PHE A 106 -9.83 -9.81 11.07
CA PHE A 106 -11.27 -10.02 11.08
C PHE A 106 -11.65 -11.29 10.33
N THR A 107 -12.54 -12.09 10.91
CA THR A 107 -13.01 -13.37 10.36
C THR A 107 -14.48 -13.35 9.94
N ASP A 108 -15.21 -12.27 10.25
CA ASP A 108 -16.62 -12.11 9.94
C ASP A 108 -16.88 -10.73 9.33
N ILE A 109 -17.75 -10.68 8.31
CA ILE A 109 -18.05 -9.43 7.59
C ILE A 109 -18.70 -8.37 8.50
N SER A 110 -19.38 -8.76 9.57
CA SER A 110 -19.99 -7.82 10.53
C SER A 110 -18.96 -7.00 11.31
N GLN A 111 -17.70 -7.42 11.33
CA GLN A 111 -16.59 -6.70 11.96
C GLN A 111 -16.09 -5.54 11.08
N TYR A 112 -16.41 -5.55 9.78
CA TYR A 112 -16.04 -4.49 8.85
C TYR A 112 -17.01 -3.32 8.90
N ARG A 113 -16.50 -2.11 8.74
CA ARG A 113 -17.28 -0.86 8.63
C ARG A 113 -17.16 -0.24 7.23
N ASP A 114 -16.20 -0.71 6.45
CA ASP A 114 -15.99 -0.25 5.09
C ASP A 114 -17.13 -0.71 4.15
N VAL A 115 -17.79 0.28 3.54
CA VAL A 115 -18.94 0.04 2.65
C VAL A 115 -18.53 -0.72 1.39
N GLU A 116 -17.34 -0.47 0.86
CA GLU A 116 -16.85 -1.13 -0.34
C GLU A 116 -16.63 -2.63 -0.10
N SER A 117 -15.99 -2.99 1.02
CA SER A 117 -15.79 -4.39 1.43
C SER A 117 -17.12 -5.12 1.66
N ILE A 118 -18.09 -4.48 2.33
CA ILE A 118 -19.40 -5.06 2.60
C ILE A 118 -20.17 -5.29 1.29
N ASN A 119 -20.16 -4.33 0.37
CA ASN A 119 -20.84 -4.45 -0.91
C ASN A 119 -20.21 -5.52 -1.79
N HIS A 120 -18.88 -5.58 -1.84
CA HIS A 120 -18.18 -6.61 -2.62
C HIS A 120 -18.46 -8.01 -2.07
N PHE A 121 -18.49 -8.17 -0.75
CA PHE A 121 -18.86 -9.44 -0.12
C PHE A 121 -20.27 -9.89 -0.52
N ARG A 122 -21.26 -8.98 -0.53
CA ARG A 122 -22.63 -9.28 -1.00
C ARG A 122 -22.65 -9.75 -2.45
N ILE A 123 -21.92 -9.05 -3.34
CA ILE A 123 -21.81 -9.43 -4.76
C ILE A 123 -21.22 -10.84 -4.91
N LEU A 124 -20.24 -11.20 -4.11
CA LEU A 124 -19.66 -12.56 -4.13
C LEU A 124 -20.65 -13.61 -3.65
N GLN A 125 -21.42 -13.32 -2.60
CA GLN A 125 -22.48 -14.23 -2.12
C GLN A 125 -23.59 -14.47 -3.15
N GLU A 126 -23.95 -13.45 -3.94
CA GLU A 126 -24.97 -13.54 -5.00
C GLU A 126 -24.49 -14.36 -6.22
N LYS A 127 -23.18 -14.43 -6.43
CA LYS A 127 -22.57 -15.17 -7.55
C LYS A 127 -22.32 -16.64 -7.25
N GLY A 128 -22.47 -17.07 -5.97
CA GLY A 128 -22.26 -18.45 -5.53
C GLY A 128 -20.80 -18.83 -5.43
#